data_32620c757ea4615ec23b1f59f78bb75d
#
_entry.id   32620c757ea4615ec23b1f59f78bb75d
#
_cell.length_a   1.000
_cell.length_b   1.000
_cell.length_c   1.000
_cell.angle_alpha   90.00
_cell.angle_beta   90.00
_cell.angle_gamma   90.00
#
_symmetry.space_group_name_H-M   'P 1'
#
loop_
_entity.id
_entity.type
_entity.pdbx_description
1 polymer ?
#
loop_
_entity_poly.entity_id
_entity_poly.type
_entity_poly.pdbx_seq_one_letter_code
_entity_poly.pdbx_strand_id
1 'polypeptide(L)'
;MEEVRFFTKGAIDSSTVNAENKSIMTLAAFGVKRLLDLVASFIGMVVFSPAFLIIYIAIKHEDGGSAIFKQERVGYRGKIFTLYKFRSMATTSEADGKPQLCKGADDARLTRIGRFLREHHLDELPQLWNVFKGDMSFVGPRPERKYFVDKIMAINPDYELLYQLRPGLFSEATLYNGYTDTMEKMLKRLHMDLDYYYNRSLWLDTKIIFLTIFSILSGKKF
;
A
#
# COMPACT_ATOMS: atom_id res chain seq x y z
N MET A 1 11.30 28.75 -9.56
CA MET A 1 10.06 29.25 -8.90
C MET A 1 8.81 29.22 -9.79
N GLU A 2 8.93 28.86 -11.09
CA GLU A 2 7.78 28.76 -12.02
C GLU A 2 7.14 27.35 -12.08
N GLU A 3 7.88 26.30 -11.83
CA GLU A 3 7.33 24.92 -11.88
C GLU A 3 6.32 24.59 -10.76
N VAL A 4 6.39 25.28 -9.62
CA VAL A 4 5.44 25.07 -8.51
C VAL A 4 4.05 25.65 -8.83
N ARG A 5 3.93 26.56 -9.79
CA ARG A 5 2.65 27.16 -10.19
C ARG A 5 1.77 26.26 -11.07
N PHE A 6 2.35 25.27 -11.72
CA PHE A 6 1.56 24.35 -12.56
C PHE A 6 0.72 23.35 -11.74
N PHE A 7 1.18 22.99 -10.53
CA PHE A 7 0.46 22.05 -9.67
C PHE A 7 -0.68 22.68 -8.86
N THR A 8 -0.69 23.99 -8.67
CA THR A 8 -1.76 24.69 -7.93
C THR A 8 -2.97 25.04 -8.80
N LYS A 9 -2.88 24.92 -10.13
CA LYS A 9 -3.99 25.25 -11.05
C LYS A 9 -4.85 24.04 -11.46
N GLY A 10 -4.52 22.87 -10.95
CA GLY A 10 -5.32 21.64 -11.05
C GLY A 10 -6.11 21.32 -9.77
N ALA A 11 -6.34 22.28 -8.90
CA ALA A 11 -7.38 22.16 -7.89
C ALA A 11 -8.68 21.87 -8.66
N ILE A 12 -9.20 20.66 -8.50
CA ILE A 12 -10.50 20.26 -9.04
C ILE A 12 -11.46 21.34 -8.53
N ASP A 13 -11.95 22.16 -9.46
CA ASP A 13 -12.97 23.13 -9.15
C ASP A 13 -14.16 22.38 -8.58
N SER A 14 -14.35 22.50 -7.28
CA SER A 14 -15.42 21.82 -6.54
C SER A 14 -16.82 22.17 -7.10
N SER A 15 -16.91 23.20 -7.96
CA SER A 15 -18.14 23.59 -8.65
C SER A 15 -18.45 22.74 -9.90
N THR A 16 -17.48 22.00 -10.45
CA THR A 16 -17.66 21.13 -11.63
C THR A 16 -17.80 19.64 -11.29
N VAL A 17 -17.71 19.25 -10.03
CA VAL A 17 -18.09 17.91 -9.59
C VAL A 17 -19.61 17.86 -9.53
N ASN A 18 -20.23 17.73 -10.71
CA ASN A 18 -21.65 17.34 -10.78
C ASN A 18 -21.83 16.11 -9.90
N ALA A 19 -22.56 16.28 -8.79
CA ALA A 19 -22.94 15.24 -7.84
C ALA A 19 -23.89 14.19 -8.45
N GLU A 20 -24.15 14.27 -9.74
CA GLU A 20 -25.04 13.39 -10.48
C GLU A 20 -24.23 12.23 -11.06
N ASN A 21 -24.42 11.04 -10.45
CA ASN A 21 -24.04 9.73 -10.96
C ASN A 21 -22.57 9.25 -10.85
N LYS A 22 -21.76 9.67 -9.91
CA LYS A 22 -20.61 8.83 -9.55
C LYS A 22 -21.11 7.73 -8.62
N SER A 23 -21.05 6.49 -9.10
CA SER A 23 -21.42 5.26 -8.39
C SER A 23 -20.60 5.13 -7.10
N ILE A 24 -21.05 5.79 -6.03
CA ILE A 24 -20.55 5.49 -4.69
C ILE A 24 -20.89 4.02 -4.44
N MET A 25 -19.85 3.21 -4.20
CA MET A 25 -20.03 1.80 -3.86
C MET A 25 -21.08 1.67 -2.77
N THR A 26 -22.17 0.95 -3.05
CA THR A 26 -23.27 0.79 -2.11
C THR A 26 -22.84 0.05 -0.85
N LEU A 27 -23.59 0.17 0.26
CA LEU A 27 -23.32 -0.58 1.49
C LEU A 27 -23.27 -2.10 1.24
N ALA A 28 -24.14 -2.60 0.34
CA ALA A 28 -24.11 -4.01 -0.07
C ALA A 28 -22.79 -4.37 -0.77
N ALA A 29 -22.29 -3.54 -1.67
CA ALA A 29 -21.03 -3.77 -2.36
C ALA A 29 -19.82 -3.72 -1.38
N PHE A 30 -19.85 -2.87 -0.36
CA PHE A 30 -18.85 -2.89 0.71
C PHE A 30 -18.88 -4.20 1.51
N GLY A 31 -20.08 -4.72 1.79
CA GLY A 31 -20.26 -6.02 2.45
C GLY A 31 -19.70 -7.16 1.61
N VAL A 32 -20.00 -7.18 0.31
CA VAL A 32 -19.47 -8.17 -0.65
C VAL A 32 -17.96 -8.07 -0.74
N LYS A 33 -17.41 -6.86 -0.91
CA LYS A 33 -15.95 -6.64 -0.90
C LYS A 33 -15.30 -7.21 0.35
N ARG A 34 -15.87 -6.94 1.52
CA ARG A 34 -15.30 -7.44 2.79
C ARG A 34 -15.36 -8.96 2.90
N LEU A 35 -16.43 -9.59 2.44
CA LEU A 35 -16.53 -11.04 2.38
C LEU A 35 -15.46 -11.64 1.46
N LEU A 36 -15.27 -11.06 0.28
CA LEU A 36 -14.22 -11.47 -0.66
C LEU A 36 -12.83 -11.29 -0.05
N ASP A 37 -12.56 -10.17 0.61
CA ASP A 37 -11.29 -9.94 1.33
C ASP A 37 -11.03 -11.04 2.38
N LEU A 38 -12.04 -11.40 3.18
CA LEU A 38 -11.91 -12.44 4.21
C LEU A 38 -11.60 -13.81 3.60
N VAL A 39 -12.40 -14.22 2.62
CA VAL A 39 -12.26 -15.53 1.97
C VAL A 39 -10.93 -15.63 1.24
N ALA A 40 -10.59 -14.63 0.42
CA ALA A 40 -9.37 -14.65 -0.36
C ALA A 40 -8.10 -14.57 0.52
N SER A 41 -8.12 -13.76 1.60
CA SER A 41 -6.98 -13.71 2.52
C SER A 41 -6.79 -15.00 3.31
N PHE A 42 -7.89 -15.65 3.73
CA PHE A 42 -7.81 -16.97 4.38
C PHE A 42 -7.22 -18.02 3.43
N ILE A 43 -7.76 -18.12 2.22
CA ILE A 43 -7.23 -19.04 1.19
C ILE A 43 -5.77 -18.73 0.90
N GLY A 44 -5.41 -17.47 0.74
CA GLY A 44 -4.02 -17.04 0.51
C GLY A 44 -3.08 -17.47 1.65
N MET A 45 -3.47 -17.30 2.91
CA MET A 45 -2.66 -17.76 4.06
C MET A 45 -2.46 -19.27 4.05
N VAL A 46 -3.48 -20.06 3.71
CA VAL A 46 -3.37 -21.52 3.63
C VAL A 46 -2.46 -21.92 2.46
N VAL A 47 -2.71 -21.39 1.25
CA VAL A 47 -1.96 -21.74 0.03
C VAL A 47 -0.49 -21.34 0.14
N PHE A 48 -0.21 -20.16 0.67
CA PHE A 48 1.17 -19.68 0.82
C PHE A 48 1.85 -20.11 2.13
N SER A 49 1.19 -20.91 2.99
CA SER A 49 1.78 -21.34 4.25
C SER A 49 3.14 -22.05 4.12
N PRO A 50 3.41 -22.92 3.10
CA PRO A 50 4.74 -23.47 2.91
C PRO A 50 5.79 -22.40 2.56
N ALA A 51 5.42 -21.43 1.71
CA ALA A 51 6.31 -20.32 1.37
C ALA A 51 6.61 -19.44 2.59
N PHE A 52 5.61 -19.19 3.45
CA PHE A 52 5.82 -18.49 4.72
C PHE A 52 6.88 -19.15 5.58
N LEU A 53 6.81 -20.47 5.74
CA LEU A 53 7.76 -21.21 6.55
C LEU A 53 9.17 -21.15 5.95
N ILE A 54 9.31 -21.36 4.65
CA ILE A 54 10.59 -21.30 3.94
C ILE A 54 11.22 -19.90 4.08
N ILE A 55 10.46 -18.84 3.82
CA ILE A 55 10.94 -17.47 3.92
C ILE A 55 11.31 -17.14 5.38
N TYR A 56 10.49 -17.55 6.34
CA TYR A 56 10.76 -17.33 7.76
C TYR A 56 12.11 -17.96 8.18
N ILE A 57 12.34 -19.21 7.80
CA ILE A 57 13.59 -19.92 8.09
C ILE A 57 14.77 -19.22 7.39
N ALA A 58 14.62 -18.87 6.11
CA ALA A 58 15.66 -18.23 5.33
C ALA A 58 16.13 -16.89 5.99
N ILE A 59 15.19 -16.02 6.37
CA ILE A 59 15.52 -14.76 7.04
C ILE A 59 16.19 -15.01 8.40
N LYS A 60 15.73 -16.02 9.14
CA LYS A 60 16.33 -16.36 10.43
C LYS A 60 17.77 -16.84 10.29
N HIS A 61 18.07 -17.57 9.22
CA HIS A 61 19.43 -18.06 8.96
C HIS A 61 20.38 -16.96 8.45
N GLU A 62 19.86 -15.87 7.88
CA GLU A 62 20.72 -14.81 7.30
C GLU A 62 21.46 -14.02 8.37
N ASP A 63 20.79 -13.62 9.46
CA ASP A 63 21.36 -12.78 10.53
C ASP A 63 20.75 -13.00 11.93
N GLY A 64 19.93 -14.03 12.12
CA GLY A 64 19.34 -14.39 13.41
C GLY A 64 18.24 -13.45 13.91
N GLY A 65 18.01 -12.30 13.28
CA GLY A 65 17.03 -11.32 13.70
C GLY A 65 15.57 -11.76 13.51
N SER A 66 14.60 -10.89 13.85
CA SER A 66 13.17 -11.17 13.64
C SER A 66 12.86 -11.33 12.14
N ALA A 67 12.20 -12.42 11.75
CA ALA A 67 11.77 -12.61 10.36
C ALA A 67 10.59 -11.72 9.98
N ILE A 68 9.75 -11.34 10.95
CA ILE A 68 8.61 -10.45 10.73
C ILE A 68 8.98 -9.02 11.17
N PHE A 69 8.85 -8.10 10.22
CA PHE A 69 8.92 -6.66 10.45
C PHE A 69 7.53 -6.13 10.76
N LYS A 70 7.46 -5.24 11.74
CA LYS A 70 6.24 -4.59 12.21
C LYS A 70 6.41 -3.08 12.10
N GLN A 71 5.43 -2.40 11.53
CA GLN A 71 5.47 -0.95 11.41
C GLN A 71 4.07 -0.35 11.58
N GLU A 72 3.97 0.72 12.36
CA GLU A 72 2.74 1.47 12.50
C GLU A 72 2.40 2.24 11.23
N ARG A 73 1.14 2.16 10.83
CA ARG A 73 0.57 2.84 9.68
C ARG A 73 -0.78 3.44 10.02
N VAL A 74 -1.14 4.51 9.30
CA VAL A 74 -2.48 5.10 9.39
C VAL A 74 -3.42 4.30 8.49
N GLY A 75 -4.57 3.91 9.05
CA GLY A 75 -5.56 3.10 8.37
C GLY A 75 -6.96 3.71 8.39
N TYR A 76 -7.96 2.85 8.29
CA TYR A 76 -9.38 3.22 8.25
C TYR A 76 -9.78 4.11 9.43
N ARG A 77 -10.47 5.21 9.13
CA ARG A 77 -10.87 6.26 10.09
C ARG A 77 -9.70 6.90 10.84
N GLY A 78 -8.51 6.97 10.20
CA GLY A 78 -7.32 7.55 10.81
C GLY A 78 -6.70 6.72 11.95
N LYS A 79 -7.21 5.49 12.20
CA LYS A 79 -6.71 4.63 13.28
C LYS A 79 -5.34 4.06 12.92
N ILE A 80 -4.43 4.08 13.88
CA ILE A 80 -3.13 3.43 13.73
C ILE A 80 -3.31 1.91 13.83
N PHE A 81 -2.67 1.19 12.92
CA PHE A 81 -2.60 -0.26 12.95
C PHE A 81 -1.17 -0.75 12.70
N THR A 82 -0.87 -1.98 13.09
CA THR A 82 0.42 -2.61 12.83
C THR A 82 0.40 -3.33 11.50
N LEU A 83 1.19 -2.85 10.55
CA LEU A 83 1.46 -3.51 9.28
C LEU A 83 2.51 -4.61 9.47
N TYR A 84 2.26 -5.80 8.92
CA TYR A 84 3.20 -6.93 8.96
C TYR A 84 3.83 -7.15 7.61
N LYS A 85 5.15 -7.34 7.59
CA LYS A 85 5.92 -7.72 6.40
C LYS A 85 6.99 -8.76 6.78
N PHE A 86 7.49 -9.49 5.83
CA PHE A 86 8.79 -10.13 6.02
C PHE A 86 9.88 -9.05 6.06
N ARG A 87 10.86 -9.24 6.94
CA ARG A 87 11.98 -8.34 7.03
C ARG A 87 12.85 -8.46 5.77
N SER A 88 13.04 -7.35 5.11
CA SER A 88 13.86 -7.22 3.90
C SER A 88 15.09 -6.31 4.08
N MET A 89 15.18 -5.61 5.21
CA MET A 89 16.28 -4.71 5.53
C MET A 89 17.04 -5.18 6.77
N ALA A 90 18.30 -4.79 6.90
CA ALA A 90 19.11 -5.04 8.09
C ALA A 90 18.46 -4.45 9.34
N THR A 91 18.69 -5.07 10.50
CA THR A 91 18.12 -4.64 11.78
C THR A 91 18.54 -3.22 12.18
N THR A 92 19.63 -2.72 11.62
CA THR A 92 20.17 -1.36 11.88
C THR A 92 19.66 -0.32 10.88
N SER A 93 18.73 -0.65 10.00
CA SER A 93 18.31 0.19 8.86
C SER A 93 17.70 1.56 9.24
N GLU A 94 17.16 1.70 10.45
CA GLU A 94 16.63 2.96 10.99
C GLU A 94 17.19 3.21 12.41
N ALA A 95 18.49 2.95 12.62
CA ALA A 95 19.13 3.11 13.93
C ALA A 95 19.11 4.56 14.46
N ASP A 96 18.98 5.55 13.58
CA ASP A 96 18.82 6.97 13.90
C ASP A 96 17.38 7.34 14.32
N GLY A 97 16.46 6.38 14.32
CA GLY A 97 15.04 6.58 14.68
C GLY A 97 14.25 7.48 13.73
N LYS A 98 14.84 7.96 12.63
CA LYS A 98 14.16 8.82 11.68
C LYS A 98 13.49 8.00 10.57
N PRO A 99 12.20 8.28 10.27
CA PRO A 99 11.53 7.64 9.15
C PRO A 99 12.21 7.98 7.83
N GLN A 100 12.71 6.96 7.13
CA GLN A 100 13.34 7.13 5.81
C GLN A 100 12.47 6.49 4.73
N LEU A 101 12.43 7.13 3.56
CA LEU A 101 11.81 6.56 2.38
C LEU A 101 12.69 5.47 1.79
N CYS A 102 12.07 4.45 1.21
CA CYS A 102 12.80 3.39 0.53
C CYS A 102 13.21 3.82 -0.89
N LYS A 103 14.46 3.58 -1.25
CA LYS A 103 15.01 3.90 -2.58
C LYS A 103 14.83 2.78 -3.61
N GLY A 104 13.91 1.84 -3.36
CA GLY A 104 13.65 0.74 -4.29
C GLY A 104 14.61 -0.43 -4.11
N ALA A 105 14.89 -1.13 -5.22
CA ALA A 105 15.72 -2.34 -5.24
C ALA A 105 17.20 -2.07 -4.93
N ASP A 106 17.68 -0.85 -5.17
CA ASP A 106 19.09 -0.44 -4.96
C ASP A 106 19.33 0.14 -3.56
N ASP A 107 18.37 0.01 -2.64
CA ASP A 107 18.52 0.48 -1.28
C ASP A 107 19.60 -0.34 -0.55
N ALA A 108 20.68 0.33 -0.12
CA ALA A 108 21.84 -0.30 0.54
C ALA A 108 21.50 -0.99 1.87
N ARG A 109 20.32 -0.72 2.43
CA ARG A 109 19.84 -1.35 3.68
C ARG A 109 19.27 -2.75 3.47
N LEU A 110 19.05 -3.16 2.21
CA LEU A 110 18.50 -4.47 1.88
C LEU A 110 19.49 -5.60 2.19
N THR A 111 18.99 -6.66 2.84
CA THR A 111 19.71 -7.92 2.95
C THR A 111 19.67 -8.66 1.60
N ARG A 112 20.47 -9.70 1.42
CA ARG A 112 20.48 -10.52 0.19
C ARG A 112 19.11 -11.16 -0.04
N ILE A 113 18.56 -11.80 0.98
CA ILE A 113 17.22 -12.41 0.93
C ILE A 113 16.16 -11.31 0.77
N GLY A 114 16.30 -10.20 1.49
CA GLY A 114 15.39 -9.08 1.44
C GLY A 114 15.26 -8.46 0.04
N ARG A 115 16.34 -8.42 -0.72
CA ARG A 115 16.32 -7.96 -2.12
C ARG A 115 15.46 -8.89 -2.97
N PHE A 116 15.69 -10.19 -2.88
CA PHE A 116 14.89 -11.19 -3.58
C PHE A 116 13.39 -11.09 -3.22
N LEU A 117 13.08 -10.98 -1.92
CA LEU A 117 11.69 -10.87 -1.46
C LEU A 117 10.99 -9.63 -2.04
N ARG A 118 11.68 -8.48 -2.08
CA ARG A 118 11.13 -7.25 -2.65
C ARG A 118 10.94 -7.29 -4.15
N GLU A 119 11.91 -7.84 -4.87
CA GLU A 119 11.81 -7.99 -6.32
C GLU A 119 10.60 -8.83 -6.75
N HIS A 120 10.18 -9.77 -5.89
CA HIS A 120 9.05 -10.67 -6.13
C HIS A 120 7.80 -10.32 -5.29
N HIS A 121 7.80 -9.20 -4.56
CA HIS A 121 6.73 -8.76 -3.65
C HIS A 121 6.34 -9.79 -2.57
N LEU A 122 7.22 -10.76 -2.29
CA LEU A 122 7.00 -11.79 -1.28
C LEU A 122 7.11 -11.25 0.14
N ASP A 123 7.80 -10.13 0.32
CA ASP A 123 7.90 -9.45 1.62
C ASP A 123 6.52 -8.96 2.13
N GLU A 124 5.56 -8.77 1.25
CA GLU A 124 4.22 -8.30 1.60
C GLU A 124 3.22 -9.42 1.97
N LEU A 125 3.57 -10.71 1.78
CA LEU A 125 2.69 -11.82 2.10
C LEU A 125 2.10 -11.78 3.54
N PRO A 126 2.83 -11.38 4.61
CA PRO A 126 2.25 -11.27 5.95
C PRO A 126 1.10 -10.26 6.06
N GLN A 127 0.92 -9.34 5.11
CA GLN A 127 -0.21 -8.42 5.08
C GLN A 127 -1.55 -9.14 4.81
N LEU A 128 -1.55 -10.39 4.32
CA LEU A 128 -2.77 -11.21 4.26
C LEU A 128 -3.44 -11.33 5.63
N TRP A 129 -2.65 -11.34 6.72
CA TRP A 129 -3.17 -11.29 8.08
C TRP A 129 -3.83 -9.93 8.40
N ASN A 130 -3.28 -8.81 7.93
CA ASN A 130 -3.92 -7.50 8.08
C ASN A 130 -5.25 -7.42 7.32
N VAL A 131 -5.32 -8.01 6.11
CA VAL A 131 -6.56 -8.09 5.33
C VAL A 131 -7.58 -8.96 6.08
N PHE A 132 -7.19 -10.15 6.53
CA PHE A 132 -8.06 -11.06 7.27
C PHE A 132 -8.62 -10.41 8.54
N LYS A 133 -7.78 -9.78 9.33
CA LYS A 133 -8.14 -9.08 10.57
C LYS A 133 -9.07 -7.87 10.32
N GLY A 134 -9.00 -7.25 9.14
CA GLY A 134 -9.81 -6.09 8.74
C GLY A 134 -9.13 -4.74 8.90
N ASP A 135 -7.85 -4.71 9.18
CA ASP A 135 -7.04 -3.49 9.15
C ASP A 135 -6.87 -3.00 7.71
N MET A 136 -6.82 -3.95 6.74
CA MET A 136 -6.62 -3.71 5.31
C MET A 136 -7.70 -4.39 4.45
N SER A 137 -7.67 -4.09 3.18
CA SER A 137 -8.38 -4.74 2.07
C SER A 137 -7.38 -5.20 1.02
N PHE A 138 -7.77 -6.07 0.07
CA PHE A 138 -6.90 -6.35 -1.07
C PHE A 138 -6.67 -5.12 -1.93
N VAL A 139 -7.70 -4.31 -2.17
CA VAL A 139 -7.59 -3.09 -2.97
C VAL A 139 -7.99 -1.87 -2.17
N GLY A 140 -7.15 -0.85 -2.21
CA GLY A 140 -7.36 0.43 -1.55
C GLY A 140 -6.12 1.33 -1.60
N PRO A 141 -6.17 2.54 -1.03
CA PRO A 141 -5.01 3.41 -0.94
C PRO A 141 -3.88 2.75 -0.12
N ARG A 142 -2.64 2.97 -0.53
CA ARG A 142 -1.49 2.39 0.18
C ARG A 142 -1.33 3.02 1.57
N PRO A 143 -1.20 2.23 2.66
CA PRO A 143 -1.07 2.79 4.00
C PRO A 143 0.28 3.48 4.20
N GLU A 144 0.26 4.67 4.81
CA GLU A 144 1.44 5.46 5.08
C GLU A 144 1.73 5.61 6.58
N ARG A 145 3.01 5.92 6.90
CA ARG A 145 3.44 6.28 8.27
C ARG A 145 2.87 7.65 8.63
N LYS A 146 2.42 7.83 9.87
CA LYS A 146 1.85 9.09 10.34
C LYS A 146 2.75 10.30 10.02
N TYR A 147 4.06 10.16 10.18
CA TYR A 147 5.03 11.20 9.86
C TYR A 147 4.91 11.74 8.42
N PHE A 148 4.69 10.85 7.44
CA PHE A 148 4.53 11.27 6.05
C PHE A 148 3.11 11.75 5.77
N VAL A 149 2.11 11.15 6.41
CA VAL A 149 0.71 11.59 6.33
C VAL A 149 0.59 13.04 6.76
N ASP A 150 1.19 13.42 7.90
CA ASP A 150 1.13 14.79 8.42
C ASP A 150 1.76 15.79 7.43
N LYS A 151 2.85 15.40 6.77
CA LYS A 151 3.48 16.23 5.73
C LYS A 151 2.63 16.35 4.46
N ILE A 152 1.99 15.25 4.04
CA ILE A 152 1.12 15.27 2.86
C ILE A 152 -0.12 16.12 3.16
N MET A 153 -0.75 15.97 4.32
CA MET A 153 -1.93 16.73 4.72
C MET A 153 -1.65 18.22 4.89
N ALA A 154 -0.44 18.61 5.26
CA ALA A 154 -0.04 20.02 5.29
C ALA A 154 0.01 20.67 3.89
N ILE A 155 0.15 19.87 2.82
CA ILE A 155 0.17 20.32 1.43
C ILE A 155 -1.21 20.16 0.78
N ASN A 156 -1.83 18.99 1.01
CA ASN A 156 -3.13 18.66 0.44
C ASN A 156 -4.02 17.98 1.50
N PRO A 157 -4.98 18.73 2.09
CA PRO A 157 -5.91 18.22 3.10
C PRO A 157 -6.85 17.12 2.61
N ASP A 158 -7.08 16.97 1.29
CA ASP A 158 -7.95 15.95 0.70
C ASP A 158 -7.49 14.52 1.02
N TYR A 159 -6.24 14.36 1.52
CA TYR A 159 -5.77 13.08 2.05
C TYR A 159 -6.75 12.49 3.09
N GLU A 160 -7.46 13.34 3.84
CA GLU A 160 -8.43 12.92 4.86
C GLU A 160 -9.54 12.04 4.27
N LEU A 161 -9.93 12.25 3.00
CA LEU A 161 -10.93 11.43 2.33
C LEU A 161 -10.53 9.95 2.27
N LEU A 162 -9.23 9.66 2.20
CA LEU A 162 -8.72 8.30 2.17
C LEU A 162 -8.96 7.54 3.48
N TYR A 163 -9.17 8.24 4.59
CA TYR A 163 -9.54 7.62 5.86
C TYR A 163 -10.91 6.93 5.84
N GLN A 164 -11.74 7.22 4.85
CA GLN A 164 -13.02 6.53 4.64
C GLN A 164 -12.84 5.13 4.02
N LEU A 165 -11.63 4.78 3.60
CA LEU A 165 -11.30 3.50 3.00
C LEU A 165 -10.36 2.68 3.90
N ARG A 166 -10.48 1.34 3.84
CA ARG A 166 -9.39 0.50 4.32
C ARG A 166 -8.22 0.60 3.38
N PRO A 167 -6.99 0.74 3.91
CA PRO A 167 -5.79 0.69 3.07
C PRO A 167 -5.70 -0.65 2.32
N GLY A 168 -5.14 -0.61 1.12
CA GLY A 168 -5.00 -1.76 0.23
C GLY A 168 -3.64 -2.43 0.30
N LEU A 169 -3.64 -3.74 0.08
CA LEU A 169 -2.44 -4.50 -0.29
C LEU A 169 -2.01 -4.11 -1.71
N PHE A 170 -2.97 -3.97 -2.61
CA PHE A 170 -2.81 -3.50 -3.97
C PHE A 170 -3.44 -2.12 -4.14
N SER A 171 -2.81 -1.26 -4.93
CA SER A 171 -3.38 0.03 -5.32
C SER A 171 -3.02 0.35 -6.77
N GLU A 172 -3.87 1.11 -7.44
CA GLU A 172 -3.59 1.61 -8.78
C GLU A 172 -2.31 2.46 -8.79
N ALA A 173 -2.11 3.24 -7.75
CA ALA A 173 -0.92 4.04 -7.57
C ALA A 173 0.36 3.20 -7.50
N THR A 174 0.33 2.01 -6.89
CA THR A 174 1.50 1.11 -6.86
C THR A 174 1.84 0.60 -8.27
N LEU A 175 0.84 0.33 -9.10
CA LEU A 175 1.03 -0.16 -10.47
C LEU A 175 1.72 0.86 -11.40
N TYR A 176 1.44 2.16 -11.21
CA TYR A 176 1.80 3.19 -12.19
C TYR A 176 2.79 4.25 -11.66
N ASN A 177 2.95 4.39 -10.35
CA ASN A 177 3.83 5.39 -9.75
C ASN A 177 5.14 4.80 -9.17
N GLY A 178 5.25 3.49 -9.07
CA GLY A 178 6.42 2.82 -8.52
C GLY A 178 6.74 3.21 -7.06
N TYR A 179 8.02 3.20 -6.71
CA TYR A 179 8.48 3.61 -5.37
C TYR A 179 8.30 5.10 -5.14
N THR A 180 7.69 5.45 -4.01
CA THR A 180 7.48 6.83 -3.58
C THR A 180 8.60 7.30 -2.66
N ASP A 181 9.72 7.66 -3.26
CA ASP A 181 10.96 8.09 -2.59
C ASP A 181 11.09 9.61 -2.46
N THR A 182 10.16 10.38 -3.02
CA THR A 182 10.08 11.83 -2.93
C THR A 182 8.68 12.31 -2.54
N MET A 183 8.58 13.53 -2.01
CA MET A 183 7.30 14.15 -1.68
C MET A 183 6.43 14.36 -2.93
N GLU A 184 7.03 14.69 -4.06
CA GLU A 184 6.34 14.83 -5.34
C GLU A 184 5.65 13.52 -5.75
N LYS A 185 6.37 12.39 -5.69
CA LYS A 185 5.78 11.07 -5.97
C LYS A 185 4.70 10.68 -4.96
N MET A 186 4.83 11.11 -3.69
CA MET A 186 3.78 10.91 -2.69
C MET A 186 2.51 11.69 -3.02
N LEU A 187 2.64 12.94 -3.48
CA LEU A 187 1.50 13.75 -3.91
C LEU A 187 0.86 13.19 -5.19
N LYS A 188 1.68 12.73 -6.15
CA LYS A 188 1.18 12.03 -7.33
C LYS A 188 0.39 10.78 -6.96
N ARG A 189 0.91 9.99 -6.00
CA ARG A 189 0.19 8.84 -5.46
C ARG A 189 -1.13 9.24 -4.82
N LEU A 190 -1.14 10.33 -4.03
CA LEU A 190 -2.38 10.84 -3.44
C LEU A 190 -3.44 11.12 -4.50
N HIS A 191 -3.08 11.76 -5.62
CA HIS A 191 -4.03 12.00 -6.71
C HIS A 191 -4.64 10.69 -7.25
N MET A 192 -3.82 9.68 -7.49
CA MET A 192 -4.30 8.37 -7.95
C MET A 192 -5.17 7.67 -6.91
N ASP A 193 -4.82 7.75 -5.63
CA ASP A 193 -5.62 7.19 -4.54
C ASP A 193 -6.96 7.95 -4.37
N LEU A 194 -7.00 9.27 -4.63
CA LEU A 194 -8.23 10.05 -4.68
C LEU A 194 -9.09 9.69 -5.91
N ASP A 195 -8.48 9.49 -7.06
CA ASP A 195 -9.19 9.00 -8.25
C ASP A 195 -9.83 7.63 -7.98
N TYR A 196 -9.11 6.73 -7.32
CA TYR A 196 -9.70 5.47 -6.86
C TYR A 196 -10.83 5.71 -5.85
N TYR A 197 -10.66 6.62 -4.88
CA TYR A 197 -11.72 6.97 -3.91
C TYR A 197 -13.02 7.37 -4.60
N TYR A 198 -12.97 8.20 -5.64
CA TYR A 198 -14.15 8.66 -6.36
C TYR A 198 -14.76 7.62 -7.32
N ASN A 199 -13.93 6.76 -7.92
CA ASN A 199 -14.36 5.85 -8.98
C ASN A 199 -14.44 4.37 -8.53
N ARG A 200 -14.24 4.09 -7.23
CA ARG A 200 -14.18 2.73 -6.69
C ARG A 200 -15.42 1.90 -7.00
N SER A 201 -15.19 0.68 -7.44
CA SER A 201 -16.22 -0.32 -7.72
C SER A 201 -15.62 -1.71 -7.60
N LEU A 202 -16.45 -2.75 -7.44
CA LEU A 202 -15.98 -4.14 -7.45
C LEU A 202 -15.29 -4.50 -8.77
N TRP A 203 -15.72 -3.92 -9.88
CA TRP A 203 -15.08 -4.10 -11.17
C TRP A 203 -13.67 -3.49 -11.19
N LEU A 204 -13.51 -2.26 -10.70
CA LEU A 204 -12.20 -1.61 -10.62
C LEU A 204 -11.26 -2.39 -9.68
N ASP A 205 -11.77 -2.88 -8.55
CA ASP A 205 -10.99 -3.74 -7.64
C ASP A 205 -10.50 -5.00 -8.35
N THR A 206 -11.39 -5.70 -9.05
CA THR A 206 -11.03 -6.90 -9.84
C THR A 206 -9.98 -6.60 -10.89
N LYS A 207 -10.12 -5.48 -11.60
CA LYS A 207 -9.15 -5.01 -12.60
C LYS A 207 -7.77 -4.75 -11.97
N ILE A 208 -7.72 -4.05 -10.83
CA ILE A 208 -6.46 -3.76 -10.13
C ILE A 208 -5.79 -5.06 -9.66
N ILE A 209 -6.54 -6.00 -9.08
CA ILE A 209 -6.01 -7.29 -8.65
C ILE A 209 -5.40 -8.04 -9.84
N PHE A 210 -6.16 -8.15 -10.94
CA PHE A 210 -5.69 -8.87 -12.13
C PHE A 210 -4.43 -8.24 -12.72
N LEU A 211 -4.41 -6.91 -12.88
CA LEU A 211 -3.25 -6.19 -13.41
C LEU A 211 -2.03 -6.33 -12.50
N THR A 212 -2.23 -6.30 -11.17
CA THR A 212 -1.13 -6.47 -10.22
C THR A 212 -0.54 -7.88 -10.30
N ILE A 213 -1.39 -8.91 -10.29
CA ILE A 213 -0.92 -10.30 -10.41
C ILE A 213 -0.19 -10.51 -11.75
N PHE A 214 -0.76 -10.03 -12.85
CA PHE A 214 -0.12 -10.12 -14.16
C PHE A 214 1.23 -9.39 -14.20
N SER A 215 1.32 -8.22 -13.60
CA SER A 215 2.58 -7.45 -13.51
C SER A 215 3.65 -8.18 -12.70
N ILE A 216 3.27 -8.78 -11.56
CA ILE A 216 4.19 -9.58 -10.74
C ILE A 216 4.69 -10.80 -11.52
N LEU A 217 3.79 -11.55 -12.18
CA LEU A 217 4.14 -12.73 -12.96
C LEU A 217 4.99 -12.40 -14.21
N SER A 218 4.80 -11.23 -14.80
CA SER A 218 5.61 -10.75 -15.94
C SER A 218 6.96 -10.16 -15.53
N GLY A 219 7.30 -10.16 -14.23
CA GLY A 219 8.57 -9.63 -13.71
C GLY A 219 8.68 -8.11 -13.78
N LYS A 220 7.57 -7.40 -13.95
CA LYS A 220 7.59 -5.93 -13.91
C LYS A 220 7.92 -5.45 -12.50
N LYS A 221 8.98 -4.66 -12.39
CA LYS A 221 9.37 -4.01 -11.12
C LYS A 221 8.52 -2.75 -10.94
N PHE A 222 7.93 -2.59 -9.77
CA PHE A 222 7.16 -1.39 -9.38
C PHE A 222 8.02 -0.47 -8.52
#